data_443d3049e347946415759c811eaae0b0
#
_entry.id   443d3049e347946415759c811eaae0b0
#
_cell.length_a   1.000
_cell.length_b   1.000
_cell.length_c   1.000
_cell.angle_alpha   90.00
_cell.angle_beta   90.00
_cell.angle_gamma   90.00
#
_symmetry.space_group_name_H-M   'P 1'
#
loop_
_entity.id
_entity.type
_entity.pdbx_description
1 polymer ?
#
loop_
_entity_poly.entity_id
_entity_poly.type
_entity_poly.pdbx_seq_one_letter_code
_entity_poly.pdbx_strand_id
1 'polypeptide(L)'
;MPKSLISIHDFSKEEMLHILDVAQEFEKNKSQDFLRGKVVATLFFEPSTRTRLSFATAANRLGARVIGFSDADNTSVSKGETLKDTIKMVSNYVDLIVMRHPLEGSSRYASEVASVPVINAGDGGHHHPTQTLTDLLTIKSLKGTLHNHVIGICGD
;
A
#
# COMPACT_ATOMS: atom_id res chain seq x y z
N MET A 1 -2.42 -17.78 -1.80
CA MET A 1 -1.69 -16.63 -1.23
C MET A 1 -2.69 -15.51 -0.96
N PRO A 2 -2.47 -14.65 0.05
CA PRO A 2 -3.27 -13.44 0.21
C PRO A 2 -3.20 -12.58 -1.05
N LYS A 3 -4.30 -11.88 -1.37
CA LYS A 3 -4.42 -11.03 -2.56
C LYS A 3 -3.57 -9.76 -2.41
N SER A 4 -2.82 -9.39 -3.43
CA SER A 4 -2.12 -8.11 -3.49
C SER A 4 -3.10 -6.96 -3.77
N LEU A 5 -2.80 -5.75 -3.26
CA LEU A 5 -3.56 -4.53 -3.55
C LEU A 5 -2.76 -3.67 -4.52
N ILE A 6 -2.91 -3.90 -5.81
CA ILE A 6 -2.16 -3.20 -6.87
C ILE A 6 -2.99 -2.13 -7.55
N SER A 7 -4.23 -2.45 -7.91
CA SER A 7 -5.16 -1.53 -8.53
C SER A 7 -6.55 -1.69 -7.91
N ILE A 8 -7.33 -0.61 -7.91
CA ILE A 8 -8.73 -0.66 -7.49
C ILE A 8 -9.55 -1.59 -8.39
N HIS A 9 -9.15 -1.75 -9.65
CA HIS A 9 -9.80 -2.63 -10.61
C HIS A 9 -9.61 -4.13 -10.32
N ASP A 10 -8.68 -4.50 -9.44
CA ASP A 10 -8.46 -5.89 -9.03
C ASP A 10 -9.49 -6.35 -7.98
N PHE A 11 -10.35 -5.45 -7.49
CA PHE A 11 -11.30 -5.70 -6.41
C PHE A 11 -12.74 -5.51 -6.88
N SER A 12 -13.63 -6.38 -6.40
CA SER A 12 -15.05 -6.19 -6.58
C SER A 12 -15.56 -5.02 -5.72
N LYS A 13 -16.74 -4.52 -6.04
CA LYS A 13 -17.41 -3.50 -5.23
C LYS A 13 -17.59 -3.96 -3.78
N GLU A 14 -17.98 -5.21 -3.58
CA GLU A 14 -18.20 -5.82 -2.28
C GLU A 14 -16.91 -5.90 -1.46
N GLU A 15 -15.80 -6.29 -2.11
CA GLU A 15 -14.48 -6.31 -1.47
C GLU A 15 -14.05 -4.90 -1.04
N MET A 16 -14.26 -3.89 -1.91
CA MET A 16 -13.94 -2.49 -1.56
C MET A 16 -14.77 -1.99 -0.40
N LEU A 17 -16.08 -2.25 -0.39
CA LEU A 17 -16.97 -1.86 0.70
C LEU A 17 -16.55 -2.53 2.01
N HIS A 18 -16.18 -3.80 1.96
CA HIS A 18 -15.66 -4.51 3.14
C HIS A 18 -14.38 -3.87 3.69
N ILE A 19 -13.45 -3.47 2.81
CA ILE A 19 -12.23 -2.74 3.24
C ILE A 19 -12.60 -1.43 3.95
N LEU A 20 -13.59 -0.68 3.44
CA LEU A 20 -14.03 0.56 4.07
C LEU A 20 -14.70 0.32 5.43
N ASP A 21 -15.48 -0.75 5.57
CA ASP A 21 -16.11 -1.12 6.85
C ASP A 21 -15.06 -1.48 7.89
N VAL A 22 -14.08 -2.31 7.53
CA VAL A 22 -12.94 -2.66 8.39
C VAL A 22 -12.13 -1.40 8.77
N ALA A 23 -11.92 -0.47 7.83
CA ALA A 23 -11.23 0.78 8.12
C ALA A 23 -11.98 1.63 9.17
N GLN A 24 -13.33 1.68 9.13
CA GLN A 24 -14.13 2.36 10.15
C GLN A 24 -14.03 1.70 11.53
N GLU A 25 -13.85 0.39 11.59
CA GLU A 25 -13.59 -0.33 12.85
C GLU A 25 -12.22 0.06 13.42
N PHE A 26 -11.19 0.18 12.58
CA PHE A 26 -9.87 0.63 12.99
C PHE A 26 -9.82 2.10 13.43
N GLU A 27 -10.71 2.97 12.96
CA GLU A 27 -10.83 4.33 13.51
C GLU A 27 -11.22 4.31 15.00
N LYS A 28 -12.06 3.36 15.40
CA LYS A 28 -12.52 3.20 16.79
C LYS A 28 -11.49 2.49 17.67
N ASN A 29 -10.79 1.52 17.10
CA ASN A 29 -9.78 0.72 17.79
C ASN A 29 -8.48 0.66 16.99
N LYS A 30 -7.60 1.65 17.22
CA LYS A 30 -6.41 1.91 16.41
C LYS A 30 -5.24 0.94 16.62
N SER A 31 -5.25 0.15 17.66
CA SER A 31 -4.15 -0.77 17.99
C SER A 31 -4.69 -2.17 18.17
N GLN A 32 -4.19 -3.11 17.39
CA GLN A 32 -4.56 -4.51 17.41
C GLN A 32 -3.34 -5.36 17.06
N ASP A 33 -3.37 -6.64 17.42
CA ASP A 33 -2.23 -7.55 17.26
C ASP A 33 -2.37 -8.52 16.06
N PHE A 34 -3.14 -8.16 15.03
CA PHE A 34 -3.38 -9.02 13.87
C PHE A 34 -2.11 -9.45 13.12
N LEU A 35 -1.09 -8.59 13.13
CA LEU A 35 0.18 -8.83 12.46
C LEU A 35 1.31 -9.14 13.46
N ARG A 36 0.97 -9.60 14.66
CA ARG A 36 1.98 -9.97 15.65
C ARG A 36 2.88 -11.08 15.12
N GLY A 37 4.19 -10.85 15.22
CA GLY A 37 5.20 -11.77 14.71
C GLY A 37 5.47 -11.66 13.20
N LYS A 38 4.71 -10.81 12.47
CA LYS A 38 4.90 -10.55 11.05
C LYS A 38 5.90 -9.42 10.82
N VAL A 39 6.53 -9.44 9.64
CA VAL A 39 7.45 -8.40 9.17
C VAL A 39 6.87 -7.77 7.90
N VAL A 40 6.78 -6.45 7.86
CA VAL A 40 6.30 -5.68 6.71
C VAL A 40 7.47 -4.87 6.15
N ALA A 41 7.74 -5.00 4.85
CA ALA A 41 8.68 -4.12 4.17
C ALA A 41 8.00 -2.87 3.64
N THR A 42 8.61 -1.69 3.86
CA THR A 42 8.24 -0.45 3.17
C THR A 42 9.35 -0.03 2.23
N LEU A 43 9.15 -0.25 0.92
CA LEU A 43 10.15 -0.02 -0.13
C LEU A 43 9.76 1.22 -0.93
N PHE A 44 10.37 2.35 -0.62
CA PHE A 44 10.09 3.62 -1.28
C PHE A 44 11.23 3.98 -2.20
N PHE A 45 11.04 3.74 -3.51
CA PHE A 45 12.01 4.04 -4.56
C PHE A 45 11.95 5.52 -4.99
N GLU A 46 10.98 6.26 -4.49
CA GLU A 46 10.91 7.72 -4.59
C GLU A 46 10.52 8.33 -3.24
N PRO A 47 10.93 9.57 -2.95
CA PRO A 47 10.64 10.22 -1.68
C PRO A 47 9.13 10.38 -1.43
N SER A 48 8.64 9.94 -0.28
CA SER A 48 7.26 10.15 0.15
C SER A 48 7.14 10.04 1.67
N THR A 49 7.25 11.16 2.36
CA THR A 49 7.24 11.19 3.82
C THR A 49 5.90 10.74 4.40
N ARG A 50 4.79 11.34 3.95
CA ARG A 50 3.45 11.06 4.50
C ARG A 50 3.04 9.61 4.29
N THR A 51 3.15 9.13 3.05
CA THR A 51 2.72 7.76 2.68
C THR A 51 3.55 6.73 3.44
N ARG A 52 4.88 6.89 3.49
CA ARG A 52 5.77 5.97 4.21
C ARG A 52 5.44 5.91 5.70
N LEU A 53 5.31 7.06 6.34
CA LEU A 53 4.99 7.13 7.78
C LEU A 53 3.60 6.55 8.08
N SER A 54 2.60 6.76 7.22
CA SER A 54 1.26 6.21 7.42
C SER A 54 1.26 4.68 7.38
N PHE A 55 1.91 4.06 6.38
CA PHE A 55 2.03 2.61 6.29
C PHE A 55 2.87 2.02 7.44
N ALA A 56 4.00 2.63 7.77
CA ALA A 56 4.82 2.19 8.90
C ALA A 56 4.04 2.27 10.22
N THR A 57 3.30 3.35 10.45
CA THR A 57 2.45 3.50 11.65
C THR A 57 1.35 2.46 11.69
N ALA A 58 0.66 2.22 10.57
CA ALA A 58 -0.40 1.22 10.47
C ALA A 58 0.12 -0.18 10.80
N ALA A 59 1.24 -0.58 10.17
CA ALA A 59 1.86 -1.88 10.43
C ALA A 59 2.27 -2.06 11.89
N ASN A 60 2.90 -1.05 12.50
CA ASN A 60 3.27 -1.08 13.92
C ASN A 60 2.05 -1.15 14.85
N ARG A 61 0.97 -0.43 14.56
CA ARG A 61 -0.28 -0.50 15.35
C ARG A 61 -0.97 -1.85 15.26
N LEU A 62 -0.73 -2.60 14.19
CA LEU A 62 -1.22 -3.97 14.02
C LEU A 62 -0.26 -5.03 14.60
N GLY A 63 0.82 -4.62 15.26
CA GLY A 63 1.76 -5.52 15.92
C GLY A 63 2.88 -6.06 15.02
N ALA A 64 3.00 -5.59 13.77
CA ALA A 64 4.08 -5.98 12.87
C ALA A 64 5.39 -5.27 13.21
N ARG A 65 6.50 -5.86 12.77
CA ARG A 65 7.79 -5.16 12.66
C ARG A 65 7.93 -4.58 11.26
N VAL A 66 8.51 -3.39 11.16
CA VAL A 66 8.68 -2.69 9.88
C VAL A 66 10.16 -2.57 9.54
N ILE A 67 10.52 -2.97 8.34
CA ILE A 67 11.84 -2.78 7.73
C ILE A 67 11.69 -2.07 6.38
N GLY A 68 12.76 -1.62 5.78
CA GLY A 68 12.73 -1.07 4.43
C GLY A 68 13.60 0.17 4.27
N PHE A 69 13.39 0.88 3.16
CA PHE A 69 14.14 2.09 2.82
C PHE A 69 13.20 3.18 2.29
N SER A 70 13.69 4.41 2.29
CA SER A 70 12.95 5.61 1.86
C SER A 70 13.57 6.32 0.66
N ASP A 71 14.69 5.79 0.16
CA ASP A 71 15.48 6.37 -0.91
C ASP A 71 16.24 5.25 -1.60
N ALA A 72 16.06 5.09 -2.91
CA ALA A 72 16.72 4.08 -3.72
C ALA A 72 18.23 4.37 -3.89
N ASP A 73 18.63 5.64 -3.85
CA ASP A 73 20.02 6.06 -4.08
C ASP A 73 20.97 5.52 -2.99
N ASN A 74 20.45 5.25 -1.80
CA ASN A 74 21.18 4.67 -0.69
C ASN A 74 21.06 3.13 -0.58
N THR A 75 20.59 2.47 -1.64
CA THR A 75 20.41 1.01 -1.68
C THR A 75 21.28 0.38 -2.78
N SER A 76 21.26 -0.96 -2.89
CA SER A 76 21.90 -1.69 -3.97
C SER A 76 21.32 -1.38 -5.36
N VAL A 77 20.15 -0.77 -5.44
CA VAL A 77 19.55 -0.29 -6.70
C VAL A 77 20.48 0.72 -7.39
N SER A 78 21.11 1.61 -6.63
CA SER A 78 22.10 2.57 -7.16
C SER A 78 23.35 1.88 -7.76
N LYS A 79 23.59 0.62 -7.44
CA LYS A 79 24.68 -0.21 -7.96
C LYS A 79 24.24 -1.11 -9.13
N GLY A 80 23.00 -0.92 -9.65
CA GLY A 80 22.47 -1.67 -10.79
C GLY A 80 21.67 -2.92 -10.42
N GLU A 81 21.31 -3.13 -9.16
CA GLU A 81 20.36 -4.19 -8.78
C GLU A 81 19.00 -3.95 -9.43
N THR A 82 18.45 -4.99 -10.07
CA THR A 82 17.15 -4.87 -10.74
C THR A 82 16.00 -4.88 -9.73
N LEU A 83 14.86 -4.26 -10.08
CA LEU A 83 13.64 -4.34 -9.26
C LEU A 83 13.27 -5.79 -8.95
N LYS A 84 13.42 -6.70 -9.93
CA LYS A 84 13.15 -8.13 -9.75
C LYS A 84 13.98 -8.74 -8.64
N ASP A 85 15.27 -8.46 -8.64
CA ASP A 85 16.21 -9.05 -7.68
C ASP A 85 15.95 -8.49 -6.28
N THR A 86 15.73 -7.18 -6.17
CA THR A 86 15.33 -6.52 -4.92
C THR A 86 14.06 -7.15 -4.36
N ILE A 87 12.99 -7.31 -5.17
CA ILE A 87 11.70 -7.86 -4.70
C ILE A 87 11.85 -9.32 -4.29
N LYS A 88 12.58 -10.14 -5.07
CA LYS A 88 12.83 -11.55 -4.72
C LYS A 88 13.62 -11.69 -3.43
N MET A 89 14.66 -10.89 -3.27
CA MET A 89 15.49 -10.90 -2.08
C MET A 89 14.67 -10.49 -0.85
N VAL A 90 13.95 -9.36 -0.91
CA VAL A 90 13.12 -8.86 0.20
C VAL A 90 12.02 -9.85 0.56
N SER A 91 11.40 -10.51 -0.42
CA SER A 91 10.33 -11.50 -0.19
C SER A 91 10.76 -12.67 0.72
N ASN A 92 12.06 -12.93 0.86
CA ASN A 92 12.57 -13.95 1.77
C ASN A 92 12.63 -13.49 3.25
N TYR A 93 12.51 -12.20 3.50
CA TYR A 93 12.66 -11.61 4.83
C TYR A 93 11.34 -11.13 5.44
N VAL A 94 10.28 -11.01 4.63
CA VAL A 94 9.04 -10.35 5.04
C VAL A 94 7.79 -11.16 4.71
N ASP A 95 6.68 -10.79 5.33
CA ASP A 95 5.36 -11.39 5.09
C ASP A 95 4.49 -10.52 4.16
N LEU A 96 4.86 -9.24 3.97
CA LEU A 96 4.14 -8.26 3.16
C LEU A 96 5.10 -7.18 2.66
N ILE A 97 4.92 -6.76 1.42
CA ILE A 97 5.65 -5.63 0.84
C ILE A 97 4.67 -4.49 0.58
N VAL A 98 4.99 -3.30 1.07
CA VAL A 98 4.39 -2.03 0.66
C VAL A 98 5.43 -1.30 -0.16
N MET A 99 5.12 -0.96 -1.41
CA MET A 99 6.08 -0.29 -2.27
C MET A 99 5.51 0.95 -2.96
N ARG A 100 6.38 1.93 -3.18
CA ARG A 100 6.16 3.09 -4.02
C ARG A 100 7.30 3.24 -5.01
N HIS A 101 6.96 3.47 -6.29
CA HIS A 101 7.95 3.51 -7.35
C HIS A 101 7.62 4.61 -8.37
N PRO A 102 8.61 5.33 -8.95
CA PRO A 102 8.36 6.39 -9.93
C PRO A 102 7.87 5.87 -11.30
N LEU A 103 8.14 4.61 -11.64
CA LEU A 103 7.73 4.03 -12.94
C LEU A 103 6.40 3.30 -12.81
N GLU A 104 5.50 3.61 -13.73
CA GLU A 104 4.19 2.96 -13.88
C GLU A 104 4.33 1.45 -14.10
N GLY A 105 3.41 0.66 -13.53
CA GLY A 105 3.40 -0.79 -13.64
C GLY A 105 4.41 -1.51 -12.74
N SER A 106 5.32 -0.80 -12.06
CA SER A 106 6.32 -1.42 -11.19
C SER A 106 5.71 -2.23 -10.06
N SER A 107 4.61 -1.76 -9.46
CA SER A 107 3.91 -2.50 -8.40
C SER A 107 3.23 -3.77 -8.93
N ARG A 108 2.70 -3.74 -10.17
CA ARG A 108 2.14 -4.92 -10.85
C ARG A 108 3.24 -5.95 -11.06
N TYR A 109 4.34 -5.54 -11.66
CA TYR A 109 5.49 -6.40 -11.89
C TYR A 109 6.04 -6.99 -10.58
N ALA A 110 6.16 -6.17 -9.53
CA ALA A 110 6.59 -6.65 -8.22
C ALA A 110 5.65 -7.73 -7.68
N SER A 111 4.32 -7.58 -7.84
CA SER A 111 3.35 -8.58 -7.37
C SER A 111 3.43 -9.91 -8.13
N GLU A 112 3.93 -9.91 -9.36
CA GLU A 112 4.13 -11.13 -10.17
C GLU A 112 5.39 -11.89 -9.77
N VAL A 113 6.42 -11.20 -9.28
CA VAL A 113 7.71 -11.81 -8.93
C VAL A 113 7.88 -12.07 -7.44
N ALA A 114 7.10 -11.40 -6.58
CA ALA A 114 7.12 -11.58 -5.14
C ALA A 114 6.52 -12.94 -4.72
N SER A 115 7.06 -13.53 -3.67
CA SER A 115 6.48 -14.70 -3.00
C SER A 115 5.52 -14.33 -1.87
N VAL A 116 5.34 -13.03 -1.59
CA VAL A 116 4.46 -12.46 -0.57
C VAL A 116 3.55 -11.42 -1.20
N PRO A 117 2.41 -11.06 -0.57
CA PRO A 117 1.53 -10.03 -1.11
C PRO A 117 2.23 -8.66 -1.21
N VAL A 118 1.79 -7.87 -2.19
CA VAL A 118 2.29 -6.51 -2.44
C VAL A 118 1.15 -5.51 -2.33
N ILE A 119 1.40 -4.39 -1.66
CA ILE A 119 0.52 -3.22 -1.62
C ILE A 119 1.19 -2.09 -2.41
N ASN A 120 0.48 -1.57 -3.40
CA ASN A 120 0.87 -0.40 -4.17
C ASN A 120 0.58 0.88 -3.36
N ALA A 121 1.64 1.58 -2.96
CA ALA A 121 1.60 2.87 -2.27
C ALA A 121 1.82 4.07 -3.23
N GLY A 122 1.64 3.84 -4.54
CA GLY A 122 1.82 4.76 -5.65
C GLY A 122 2.85 4.26 -6.66
N ASP A 123 2.49 4.22 -7.94
CA ASP A 123 3.38 3.87 -9.04
C ASP A 123 3.29 4.91 -10.18
N GLY A 124 4.22 5.85 -10.17
CA GLY A 124 4.24 6.97 -11.12
C GLY A 124 2.97 7.81 -11.07
N GLY A 125 2.48 8.23 -12.22
CA GLY A 125 1.21 8.95 -12.39
C GLY A 125 -0.02 8.05 -12.53
N HIS A 126 0.12 6.73 -12.38
CA HIS A 126 -0.91 5.77 -12.81
C HIS A 126 -1.88 5.38 -11.70
N HIS A 127 -1.44 4.73 -10.62
CA HIS A 127 -2.33 4.21 -9.58
C HIS A 127 -1.86 4.52 -8.16
N HIS A 128 -2.82 4.93 -7.33
CA HIS A 128 -2.65 5.02 -5.89
C HIS A 128 -3.90 4.44 -5.18
N PRO A 129 -4.07 3.10 -5.19
CA PRO A 129 -5.31 2.46 -4.77
C PRO A 129 -5.68 2.78 -3.31
N THR A 130 -4.69 2.89 -2.43
CA THR A 130 -4.96 3.23 -1.02
C THR A 130 -5.41 4.68 -0.85
N GLN A 131 -5.00 5.62 -1.73
CA GLN A 131 -5.53 6.97 -1.73
C GLN A 131 -7.00 6.97 -2.15
N THR A 132 -7.35 6.25 -3.21
CA THR A 132 -8.75 6.10 -3.64
C THR A 132 -9.63 5.55 -2.52
N LEU A 133 -9.17 4.50 -1.80
CA LEU A 133 -9.90 3.97 -0.65
C LEU A 133 -10.05 4.99 0.49
N THR A 134 -9.03 5.80 0.75
CA THR A 134 -9.08 6.88 1.75
C THR A 134 -10.09 7.95 1.37
N ASP A 135 -10.13 8.34 0.11
CA ASP A 135 -11.09 9.33 -0.41
C ASP A 135 -12.52 8.80 -0.34
N LEU A 136 -12.74 7.53 -0.73
CA LEU A 136 -14.05 6.87 -0.59
C LEU A 136 -14.48 6.78 0.88
N LEU A 137 -13.57 6.44 1.80
CA LEU A 137 -13.86 6.41 3.23
C LEU A 137 -14.26 7.79 3.74
N THR A 138 -13.56 8.84 3.31
CA THR A 138 -13.85 10.23 3.67
C THR A 138 -15.24 10.64 3.18
N ILE A 139 -15.58 10.34 1.93
CA ILE A 139 -16.91 10.62 1.36
C ILE A 139 -18.00 9.87 2.17
N LYS A 140 -17.79 8.57 2.41
CA LYS A 140 -18.72 7.75 3.20
C LYS A 140 -18.94 8.31 4.60
N SER A 141 -17.87 8.72 5.28
CA SER A 141 -17.93 9.27 6.64
C SER A 141 -18.64 10.62 6.70
N LEU A 142 -18.43 11.49 5.69
CA LEU A 142 -19.02 12.84 5.66
C LEU A 142 -20.46 12.86 5.12
N LYS A 143 -20.78 11.98 4.17
CA LYS A 143 -22.07 11.97 3.45
C LYS A 143 -22.99 10.82 3.84
N GLY A 144 -22.50 9.84 4.60
CA GLY A 144 -23.25 8.64 5.00
C GLY A 144 -23.43 7.61 3.89
N THR A 145 -23.21 7.96 2.64
CA THR A 145 -23.39 7.09 1.47
C THR A 145 -22.34 7.38 0.39
N LEU A 146 -22.13 6.43 -0.51
CA LEU A 146 -21.30 6.59 -1.71
C LEU A 146 -22.14 6.73 -2.99
N HIS A 147 -23.46 6.88 -2.88
CA HIS A 147 -24.38 6.94 -4.02
C HIS A 147 -24.85 8.36 -4.29
N ASN A 148 -25.05 8.67 -5.59
CA ASN A 148 -25.69 9.91 -6.05
C ASN A 148 -24.96 11.20 -5.63
N HIS A 149 -23.62 11.17 -5.63
CA HIS A 149 -22.80 12.37 -5.41
C HIS A 149 -22.25 12.90 -6.73
N VAL A 150 -22.16 14.21 -6.82
CA VAL A 150 -21.38 14.90 -7.85
C VAL A 150 -20.05 15.29 -7.22
N ILE A 151 -18.96 14.79 -7.81
CA ILE A 151 -17.58 15.02 -7.33
C ILE A 151 -16.85 15.83 -8.38
N GLY A 152 -16.40 17.03 -8.00
CA GLY A 152 -15.47 17.83 -8.81
C GLY A 152 -14.04 17.38 -8.52
N ILE A 153 -13.27 17.05 -9.59
CA ILE A 153 -11.85 16.77 -9.51
C ILE A 153 -11.14 17.89 -10.25
N CYS A 154 -10.17 18.51 -9.58
CA CYS A 154 -9.37 19.59 -10.14
C CYS A 154 -7.89 19.28 -9.88
N GLY A 155 -7.10 19.30 -10.93
CA GLY A 155 -5.66 18.98 -10.91
C GLY A 155 -5.16 18.66 -12.31
N ASP A 156 -3.88 18.37 -12.41
CA ASP A 156 -3.16 17.94 -13.62
C ASP A 156 -3.02 16.42 -13.64
#